data_63107924ad391cdb597779bae46c89c3
#
_entry.id   63107924ad391cdb597779bae46c89c3
#
_cell.length_a   1.000
_cell.length_b   1.000
_cell.length_c   1.000
_cell.angle_alpha   90.00
_cell.angle_beta   90.00
_cell.angle_gamma   90.00
#
_symmetry.space_group_name_H-M   'P 1'
#
loop_
_entity.id
_entity.type
_entity.pdbx_description
1 polymer ?
#
loop_
_entity_poly.entity_id
_entity_poly.type
_entity_poly.pdbx_seq_one_letter_code
_entity_poly.pdbx_strand_id
1 'polypeptide(L)'
;MDNQPSSHLKKRQHTHYPNGLPHAVMPLCGDFTPLTQVIKHAHPWSQLAYSSRGVLHIETGQGLFVVPPQQALWLPPNVTHQISCLHPTRLRSLHFQAPITASLGTDILTLSVSPLLQALILEVCDWGKGYQLSDDKQRLIDVLVDQLAAAKRQDFFIPNISDKRLQPIINHFNHQPDSKQTLQDFAKQVGASTRTLHRLFVRHFAMGFNQWKQRIRIMKALALLEQDLPIKDIAATLGYDSDSSFIAAFKQQMGQPPKQYRQHN
;
A
#
# COMPACT_ATOMS: atom_id res chain seq x y z
N MET A 1 -27.39 12.22 -18.37
CA MET A 1 -27.11 13.20 -17.28
C MET A 1 -26.23 12.50 -16.29
N ASP A 2 -24.91 12.62 -16.52
CA ASP A 2 -23.88 11.97 -15.70
C ASP A 2 -23.75 12.70 -14.37
N ASN A 3 -24.31 12.10 -13.33
CA ASN A 3 -24.09 12.53 -11.96
C ASN A 3 -22.97 11.67 -11.35
N GLN A 4 -21.73 11.84 -11.82
CA GLN A 4 -20.57 11.38 -11.07
C GLN A 4 -20.39 12.34 -9.88
N PRO A 5 -20.40 11.87 -8.64
CA PRO A 5 -20.01 12.70 -7.53
C PRO A 5 -18.52 13.04 -7.71
N SER A 6 -18.24 14.28 -8.06
CA SER A 6 -16.89 14.85 -7.97
C SER A 6 -16.49 14.86 -6.49
N SER A 7 -15.92 13.76 -6.03
CA SER A 7 -15.38 13.64 -4.67
C SER A 7 -14.18 14.56 -4.57
N HIS A 8 -14.39 15.77 -4.01
CA HIS A 8 -13.33 16.73 -3.77
C HIS A 8 -12.36 16.16 -2.72
N LEU A 9 -11.19 15.69 -3.17
CA LEU A 9 -10.11 15.26 -2.29
C LEU A 9 -9.67 16.43 -1.41
N LYS A 10 -9.65 16.23 -0.09
CA LYS A 10 -9.13 17.19 0.88
C LYS A 10 -7.61 17.20 0.80
N LYS A 11 -7.03 18.19 0.15
CA LYS A 11 -5.59 18.33 -0.02
C LYS A 11 -4.94 18.80 1.28
N ARG A 12 -3.86 18.10 1.68
CA ARG A 12 -2.96 18.48 2.77
C ARG A 12 -1.57 18.75 2.24
N GLN A 13 -0.93 19.79 2.78
CA GLN A 13 0.49 20.05 2.53
C GLN A 13 1.34 19.04 3.30
N HIS A 14 2.48 18.67 2.70
CA HIS A 14 3.54 17.97 3.42
C HIS A 14 4.17 18.89 4.47
N THR A 15 4.56 18.33 5.63
CA THR A 15 5.32 19.08 6.63
C THR A 15 6.74 19.30 6.12
N HIS A 16 7.12 20.56 5.94
CA HIS A 16 8.44 20.94 5.42
C HIS A 16 9.42 21.20 6.56
N TYR A 17 10.64 20.66 6.43
CA TYR A 17 11.77 20.89 7.34
C TYR A 17 12.94 21.44 6.53
N PRO A 18 13.07 22.78 6.39
CA PRO A 18 14.09 23.39 5.52
C PRO A 18 15.52 23.12 5.98
N ASN A 19 15.71 22.92 7.28
CA ASN A 19 17.03 22.65 7.90
C ASN A 19 17.27 21.14 8.18
N GLY A 20 16.49 20.24 7.54
CA GLY A 20 16.53 18.81 7.83
C GLY A 20 15.68 18.41 9.03
N LEU A 21 15.58 17.08 9.28
CA LEU A 21 14.82 16.57 10.42
C LEU A 21 15.48 16.96 11.74
N PRO A 22 14.72 17.37 12.78
CA PRO A 22 15.28 17.71 14.10
C PRO A 22 15.92 16.53 14.84
N HIS A 23 15.44 15.31 14.55
CA HIS A 23 15.89 14.07 15.19
C HIS A 23 16.22 13.00 14.14
N ALA A 24 17.04 12.02 14.52
CA ALA A 24 17.41 10.90 13.67
C ALA A 24 16.18 10.11 13.15
N VAL A 25 15.14 10.00 14.00
CA VAL A 25 13.81 9.49 13.62
C VAL A 25 12.76 10.54 14.00
N MET A 26 11.94 10.95 13.05
CA MET A 26 10.92 11.98 13.24
C MET A 26 9.52 11.40 12.98
N PRO A 27 8.64 11.31 14.00
CA PRO A 27 7.27 10.89 13.79
C PRO A 27 6.45 12.03 13.17
N LEU A 28 5.77 11.74 12.06
CA LEU A 28 4.81 12.61 11.39
C LEU A 28 3.47 11.90 11.27
N CYS A 29 2.81 11.70 12.40
CA CYS A 29 1.58 10.95 12.52
C CYS A 29 0.34 11.84 12.41
N GLY A 30 -0.78 11.28 11.98
CA GLY A 30 -2.04 12.00 11.89
C GLY A 30 -3.21 11.12 11.54
N ASP A 31 -4.39 11.53 11.96
CA ASP A 31 -5.64 10.88 11.61
C ASP A 31 -6.25 11.61 10.42
N PHE A 32 -6.53 10.88 9.36
CA PHE A 32 -7.05 11.39 8.10
C PHE A 32 -8.53 11.07 7.97
N THR A 33 -9.31 12.08 7.63
CA THR A 33 -10.71 11.91 7.24
C THR A 33 -10.79 11.25 5.84
N PRO A 34 -11.95 10.69 5.46
CA PRO A 34 -12.13 10.14 4.11
C PRO A 34 -11.74 11.14 3.02
N LEU A 35 -11.23 10.63 1.90
CA LEU A 35 -10.83 11.41 0.73
C LEU A 35 -9.73 12.44 1.02
N THR A 36 -8.84 12.16 1.98
CA THR A 36 -7.67 13.00 2.25
C THR A 36 -6.52 12.63 1.32
N GLN A 37 -5.81 13.64 0.82
CA GLN A 37 -4.64 13.49 -0.02
C GLN A 37 -3.51 14.41 0.45
N VAL A 38 -2.36 13.85 0.78
CA VAL A 38 -1.12 14.61 0.89
C VAL A 38 -0.60 14.84 -0.52
N ILE A 39 -0.44 16.10 -0.91
CA ILE A 39 -0.04 16.46 -2.27
C ILE A 39 1.31 15.85 -2.64
N LYS A 40 1.53 15.71 -3.95
CA LYS A 40 2.76 15.15 -4.49
C LYS A 40 3.98 15.96 -4.05
N HIS A 41 4.97 15.27 -3.44
CA HIS A 41 6.18 15.87 -2.89
C HIS A 41 7.34 14.87 -2.87
N ALA A 42 8.53 15.36 -2.56
CA ALA A 42 9.71 14.58 -2.26
C ALA A 42 10.48 15.25 -1.11
N HIS A 43 11.31 14.50 -0.43
CA HIS A 43 12.15 14.98 0.68
C HIS A 43 13.47 14.22 0.74
N PRO A 44 14.56 14.83 1.30
CA PRO A 44 15.92 14.26 1.29
C PRO A 44 16.18 13.20 2.38
N TRP A 45 15.16 12.70 3.05
CA TRP A 45 15.22 11.65 4.06
C TRP A 45 14.36 10.47 3.70
N SER A 46 14.59 9.32 4.34
CA SER A 46 13.76 8.14 4.14
C SER A 46 12.44 8.24 4.91
N GLN A 47 11.41 7.56 4.45
CA GLN A 47 10.11 7.52 5.11
C GLN A 47 9.58 6.09 5.19
N LEU A 48 9.12 5.70 6.37
CA LEU A 48 8.25 4.56 6.57
C LEU A 48 6.80 5.06 6.60
N ALA A 49 6.02 4.76 5.58
CA ALA A 49 4.60 5.04 5.56
C ALA A 49 3.84 3.80 6.04
N TYR A 50 3.22 3.91 7.19
CA TYR A 50 2.44 2.86 7.84
C TYR A 50 1.07 3.41 8.25
N SER A 51 0.07 2.56 8.29
CA SER A 51 -1.26 2.86 8.83
C SER A 51 -1.61 1.87 9.91
N SER A 52 -1.96 2.35 11.11
CA SER A 52 -2.46 1.48 12.17
C SER A 52 -3.94 1.15 12.00
N ARG A 53 -4.66 1.90 11.16
CA ARG A 53 -6.06 1.66 10.77
C ARG A 53 -6.31 2.28 9.39
N GLY A 54 -7.07 1.60 8.55
CA GLY A 54 -7.36 2.05 7.18
C GLY A 54 -6.23 1.72 6.19
N VAL A 55 -6.46 1.98 4.92
CA VAL A 55 -5.55 1.64 3.81
C VAL A 55 -4.96 2.91 3.21
N LEU A 56 -3.63 2.95 3.07
CA LEU A 56 -2.95 4.01 2.34
C LEU A 56 -2.81 3.63 0.85
N HIS A 57 -3.06 4.60 0.00
CA HIS A 57 -2.76 4.54 -1.42
C HIS A 57 -1.60 5.49 -1.69
N ILE A 58 -0.44 4.95 -2.07
CA ILE A 58 0.79 5.71 -2.26
C ILE A 58 1.21 5.62 -3.72
N GLU A 59 1.10 6.72 -4.44
CA GLU A 59 1.50 6.82 -5.83
C GLU A 59 2.95 7.32 -5.93
N THR A 60 3.74 6.63 -6.74
CA THR A 60 5.15 6.96 -7.03
C THR A 60 5.40 6.88 -8.53
N GLY A 61 6.60 7.22 -8.98
CA GLY A 61 7.03 6.98 -10.37
C GLY A 61 7.01 5.51 -10.80
N GLN A 62 7.13 4.57 -9.85
CA GLN A 62 7.09 3.13 -10.14
C GLN A 62 5.66 2.57 -10.25
N GLY A 63 4.67 3.21 -9.62
CA GLY A 63 3.28 2.76 -9.63
C GLY A 63 2.51 3.11 -8.36
N LEU A 64 1.37 2.44 -8.19
CA LEU A 64 0.49 2.57 -7.04
C LEU A 64 0.74 1.44 -6.04
N PHE A 65 1.08 1.82 -4.82
CA PHE A 65 1.19 0.92 -3.66
C PHE A 65 -0.07 1.03 -2.82
N VAL A 66 -0.69 -0.11 -2.52
CA VAL A 66 -1.83 -0.22 -1.58
C VAL A 66 -1.28 -0.82 -0.29
N VAL A 67 -1.30 -0.04 0.78
CA VAL A 67 -0.61 -0.35 2.05
C VAL A 67 -1.64 -0.52 3.17
N PRO A 68 -2.04 -1.76 3.46
CA PRO A 68 -2.92 -2.09 4.59
C PRO A 68 -2.14 -2.14 5.91
N PRO A 69 -2.83 -2.18 7.07
CA PRO A 69 -2.19 -2.14 8.40
C PRO A 69 -1.17 -3.25 8.72
N GLN A 70 -1.17 -4.36 7.95
CA GLN A 70 -0.17 -5.43 8.11
C GLN A 70 1.10 -5.18 7.30
N GLN A 71 1.15 -4.06 6.60
CA GLN A 71 2.26 -3.69 5.73
C GLN A 71 2.67 -2.23 5.96
N ALA A 72 3.91 -1.93 5.62
CA ALA A 72 4.42 -0.57 5.56
C ALA A 72 5.16 -0.37 4.25
N LEU A 73 5.17 0.85 3.74
CA LEU A 73 5.97 1.23 2.59
C LEU A 73 7.19 2.00 3.04
N TRP A 74 8.35 1.49 2.68
CA TRP A 74 9.63 2.20 2.79
C TRP A 74 9.87 3.01 1.53
N LEU A 75 10.04 4.30 1.70
CA LEU A 75 10.36 5.27 0.65
C LEU A 75 11.78 5.81 0.90
N PRO A 76 12.75 5.51 0.02
CA PRO A 76 14.09 6.10 0.09
C PRO A 76 14.08 7.62 -0.10
N PRO A 77 15.21 8.30 0.20
CA PRO A 77 15.32 9.75 -0.03
C PRO A 77 15.01 10.14 -1.47
N ASN A 78 14.43 11.32 -1.65
CA ASN A 78 14.13 11.93 -2.95
C ASN A 78 13.14 11.17 -3.85
N VAL A 79 12.46 10.15 -3.35
CA VAL A 79 11.36 9.51 -4.07
C VAL A 79 10.16 10.46 -4.08
N THR A 80 9.76 10.88 -5.29
CA THR A 80 8.53 11.65 -5.46
C THR A 80 7.32 10.76 -5.23
N HIS A 81 6.44 11.15 -4.28
CA HIS A 81 5.27 10.36 -3.93
C HIS A 81 4.10 11.22 -3.50
N GLN A 82 2.92 10.62 -3.53
CA GLN A 82 1.65 11.17 -3.10
C GLN A 82 0.92 10.14 -2.25
N ILE A 83 0.40 10.53 -1.09
CA ILE A 83 -0.34 9.64 -0.20
C ILE A 83 -1.81 10.03 -0.23
N SER A 84 -2.71 9.09 -0.42
CA SER A 84 -4.15 9.30 -0.33
C SER A 84 -4.83 8.18 0.47
N CYS A 85 -5.97 8.52 1.08
CA CYS A 85 -6.85 7.55 1.72
C CYS A 85 -8.30 7.80 1.30
N LEU A 86 -9.02 6.72 1.00
CA LEU A 86 -10.43 6.77 0.59
C LEU A 86 -11.36 6.74 1.81
N HIS A 87 -10.94 6.11 2.89
CA HIS A 87 -11.65 5.91 4.14
C HIS A 87 -10.89 6.53 5.32
N PRO A 88 -11.49 6.62 6.53
CA PRO A 88 -10.80 7.11 7.72
C PRO A 88 -9.52 6.29 7.97
N THR A 89 -8.38 6.96 8.08
CA THR A 89 -7.06 6.29 8.12
C THR A 89 -6.18 6.92 9.19
N ARG A 90 -5.55 6.08 10.02
CA ARG A 90 -4.58 6.51 11.02
C ARG A 90 -3.16 6.37 10.49
N LEU A 91 -2.66 7.43 9.86
CA LEU A 91 -1.27 7.47 9.36
C LEU A 91 -0.29 7.51 10.52
N ARG A 92 0.69 6.61 10.50
CA ARG A 92 1.80 6.50 11.46
C ARG A 92 3.10 6.51 10.67
N SER A 93 3.49 7.69 10.23
CA SER A 93 4.66 7.85 9.38
C SER A 93 5.90 8.18 10.22
N LEU A 94 6.99 7.48 9.97
CA LEU A 94 8.29 7.75 10.56
C LEU A 94 9.26 8.19 9.48
N HIS A 95 9.95 9.29 9.71
CA HIS A 95 10.95 9.85 8.81
C HIS A 95 12.34 9.69 9.42
N PHE A 96 13.31 9.23 8.61
CA PHE A 96 14.62 8.83 9.08
C PHE A 96 15.72 9.64 8.40
N GLN A 97 16.64 10.22 9.17
CA GLN A 97 17.87 10.76 8.60
C GLN A 97 18.77 9.63 8.08
N ALA A 98 19.51 9.89 6.99
CA ALA A 98 20.66 9.07 6.67
C ALA A 98 21.78 9.35 7.72
N PRO A 99 22.52 8.36 8.20
CA PRO A 99 22.76 7.02 7.66
C PRO A 99 22.09 5.87 8.42
N ILE A 100 21.19 6.13 9.40
CA ILE A 100 20.69 5.05 10.29
C ILE A 100 19.91 3.94 9.54
N THR A 101 19.54 4.20 8.30
CA THR A 101 18.77 3.26 7.46
C THR A 101 19.58 2.70 6.28
N ALA A 102 20.91 2.77 6.33
CA ALA A 102 21.78 2.29 5.24
C ALA A 102 21.54 0.81 4.88
N SER A 103 21.14 -0.02 5.85
CA SER A 103 20.81 -1.44 5.66
C SER A 103 19.56 -1.70 4.81
N LEU A 104 18.66 -0.72 4.67
CA LEU A 104 17.42 -0.83 3.90
C LEU A 104 17.62 -0.55 2.39
N GLY A 105 18.76 0.02 2.01
CA GLY A 105 19.09 0.31 0.61
C GLY A 105 18.33 1.49 0.02
N THR A 106 18.34 1.58 -1.31
CA THR A 106 17.80 2.70 -2.09
C THR A 106 16.52 2.38 -2.86
N ASP A 107 15.96 1.18 -2.67
CA ASP A 107 14.75 0.76 -3.34
C ASP A 107 13.49 1.07 -2.52
N ILE A 108 12.36 1.26 -3.19
CA ILE A 108 11.05 1.28 -2.55
C ILE A 108 10.73 -0.16 -2.13
N LEU A 109 10.41 -0.37 -0.84
CA LEU A 109 10.13 -1.70 -0.30
C LEU A 109 8.77 -1.74 0.38
N THR A 110 7.97 -2.73 0.05
CA THR A 110 6.81 -3.10 0.87
C THR A 110 7.26 -4.11 1.92
N LEU A 111 7.06 -3.78 3.20
CA LEU A 111 7.52 -4.55 4.34
C LEU A 111 6.33 -5.13 5.10
N SER A 112 6.42 -6.40 5.52
CA SER A 112 5.45 -6.99 6.46
C SER A 112 5.67 -6.42 7.85
N VAL A 113 4.62 -5.97 8.50
CA VAL A 113 4.66 -5.43 9.87
C VAL A 113 4.30 -6.53 10.85
N SER A 114 5.30 -7.00 11.61
CA SER A 114 5.11 -7.94 12.74
C SER A 114 4.47 -7.22 13.94
N PRO A 115 3.87 -7.95 14.91
CA PRO A 115 3.35 -7.31 16.12
C PRO A 115 4.39 -6.50 16.90
N LEU A 116 5.64 -6.95 16.94
CA LEU A 116 6.74 -6.21 17.56
C LEU A 116 7.05 -4.92 16.79
N LEU A 117 7.19 -5.01 15.46
CA LEU A 117 7.45 -3.83 14.63
C LEU A 117 6.31 -2.81 14.73
N GLN A 118 5.05 -3.27 14.77
CA GLN A 118 3.89 -2.41 15.00
C GLN A 118 3.98 -1.68 16.34
N ALA A 119 4.28 -2.39 17.44
CA ALA A 119 4.41 -1.80 18.76
C ALA A 119 5.51 -0.71 18.78
N LEU A 120 6.67 -0.98 18.17
CA LEU A 120 7.77 -0.02 18.08
C LEU A 120 7.39 1.23 17.24
N ILE A 121 6.70 1.05 16.11
CA ILE A 121 6.23 2.18 15.29
C ILE A 121 5.27 3.06 16.10
N LEU A 122 4.31 2.46 16.79
CA LEU A 122 3.32 3.19 17.59
C LEU A 122 3.98 3.91 18.76
N GLU A 123 4.88 3.27 19.48
CA GLU A 123 5.64 3.87 20.58
C GLU A 123 6.39 5.12 20.12
N VAL A 124 7.13 5.04 19.01
CA VAL A 124 7.86 6.19 18.45
C VAL A 124 6.89 7.30 17.99
N CYS A 125 5.72 6.94 17.45
CA CYS A 125 4.68 7.92 17.09
C CYS A 125 4.14 8.66 18.31
N ASP A 126 4.00 8.01 19.45
CA ASP A 126 3.46 8.59 20.68
C ASP A 126 4.43 9.58 21.36
N TRP A 127 5.73 9.53 21.05
CA TRP A 127 6.68 10.54 21.52
C TRP A 127 6.39 11.94 20.95
N GLY A 128 5.72 12.04 19.82
CA GLY A 128 5.42 13.30 19.16
C GLY A 128 6.65 14.00 18.55
N LYS A 129 6.43 15.14 17.92
CA LYS A 129 7.47 15.85 17.15
C LYS A 129 8.58 16.48 17.99
N GLY A 130 8.29 16.80 19.23
CA GLY A 130 9.21 17.52 20.13
C GLY A 130 9.83 16.64 21.21
N TYR A 131 9.95 15.32 20.97
CA TYR A 131 10.48 14.43 21.98
C TYR A 131 11.95 14.73 22.32
N GLN A 132 12.32 14.49 23.58
CA GLN A 132 13.73 14.52 24.01
C GLN A 132 14.32 13.13 23.82
N LEU A 133 15.45 13.06 23.14
CA LEU A 133 16.18 11.81 22.97
C LEU A 133 16.86 11.44 24.30
N SER A 134 16.66 10.21 24.75
CA SER A 134 17.29 9.60 25.91
C SER A 134 17.84 8.23 25.52
N ASP A 135 18.70 7.65 26.35
CA ASP A 135 19.37 6.38 26.04
C ASP A 135 18.39 5.22 25.85
N ASP A 136 17.26 5.20 26.56
CA ASP A 136 16.20 4.23 26.39
C ASP A 136 15.49 4.39 25.03
N LYS A 137 15.18 5.61 24.62
CA LYS A 137 14.61 5.89 23.29
C LYS A 137 15.59 5.55 22.17
N GLN A 138 16.88 5.83 22.35
CA GLN A 138 17.88 5.45 21.36
C GLN A 138 17.90 3.92 21.17
N ARG A 139 17.88 3.13 22.25
CA ARG A 139 17.80 1.67 22.14
C ARG A 139 16.53 1.19 21.41
N LEU A 140 15.39 1.85 21.64
CA LEU A 140 14.15 1.52 20.90
C LEU A 140 14.26 1.84 19.40
N ILE A 141 14.92 2.96 19.05
CA ILE A 141 15.22 3.31 17.65
C ILE A 141 16.12 2.24 17.02
N ASP A 142 17.16 1.80 17.70
CA ASP A 142 18.09 0.79 17.19
C ASP A 142 17.36 -0.52 16.92
N VAL A 143 16.52 -0.97 17.86
CA VAL A 143 15.67 -2.17 17.66
C VAL A 143 14.66 -1.98 16.54
N LEU A 144 14.04 -0.80 16.41
CA LEU A 144 13.13 -0.49 15.30
C LEU A 144 13.84 -0.64 13.94
N VAL A 145 15.05 -0.10 13.80
CA VAL A 145 15.85 -0.19 12.56
C VAL A 145 16.21 -1.64 12.24
N ASP A 146 16.62 -2.42 13.25
CA ASP A 146 16.90 -3.85 13.11
C ASP A 146 15.67 -4.63 12.64
N GLN A 147 14.49 -4.34 13.23
CA GLN A 147 13.24 -4.97 12.83
C GLN A 147 12.80 -4.58 11.42
N LEU A 148 13.03 -3.34 10.99
CA LEU A 148 12.79 -2.90 9.62
C LEU A 148 13.71 -3.64 8.64
N ALA A 149 14.99 -3.78 8.95
CA ALA A 149 15.95 -4.49 8.11
C ALA A 149 15.65 -6.00 7.98
N ALA A 150 15.13 -6.61 9.05
CA ALA A 150 14.75 -8.03 9.10
C ALA A 150 13.34 -8.30 8.55
N ALA A 151 12.54 -7.27 8.28
CA ALA A 151 11.15 -7.42 7.85
C ALA A 151 11.06 -8.14 6.49
N LYS A 152 10.10 -9.05 6.37
CA LYS A 152 9.84 -9.74 5.10
C LYS A 152 9.38 -8.75 4.04
N ARG A 153 10.02 -8.77 2.88
CA ARG A 153 9.62 -7.98 1.72
C ARG A 153 8.40 -8.62 1.06
N GLN A 154 7.49 -7.78 0.59
CA GLN A 154 6.29 -8.22 -0.13
C GLN A 154 6.12 -7.38 -1.39
N ASP A 155 5.69 -8.03 -2.47
CA ASP A 155 5.39 -7.34 -3.73
C ASP A 155 3.90 -7.06 -3.85
N PHE A 156 3.40 -6.07 -3.08
CA PHE A 156 1.98 -5.72 -3.09
C PHE A 156 1.77 -4.33 -3.69
N PHE A 157 2.07 -4.20 -4.99
CA PHE A 157 1.90 -2.95 -5.72
C PHE A 157 1.39 -3.19 -7.15
N ILE A 158 0.84 -2.14 -7.76
CA ILE A 158 0.43 -2.10 -9.16
C ILE A 158 1.46 -1.23 -9.89
N PRO A 159 2.38 -1.81 -10.67
CA PRO A 159 3.38 -1.03 -11.39
C PRO A 159 2.74 -0.11 -12.42
N ASN A 160 3.37 1.04 -12.63
CA ASN A 160 3.00 1.95 -13.71
C ASN A 160 3.52 1.36 -15.03
N ILE A 161 2.60 0.87 -15.87
CA ILE A 161 2.93 0.19 -17.11
C ILE A 161 2.53 1.04 -18.29
N SER A 162 3.49 1.32 -19.16
CA SER A 162 3.28 2.06 -20.40
C SER A 162 2.94 1.17 -21.62
N ASP A 163 2.95 -0.15 -21.47
CA ASP A 163 2.65 -1.07 -22.59
C ASP A 163 1.17 -0.97 -22.97
N LYS A 164 0.92 -0.48 -24.19
CA LYS A 164 -0.42 -0.23 -24.73
C LYS A 164 -1.31 -1.48 -24.79
N ARG A 165 -0.73 -2.68 -24.75
CA ARG A 165 -1.48 -3.95 -24.77
C ARG A 165 -1.95 -4.35 -23.37
N LEU A 166 -1.24 -3.96 -22.31
CA LEU A 166 -1.60 -4.23 -20.93
C LEU A 166 -2.57 -3.19 -20.35
N GLN A 167 -2.49 -1.93 -20.78
CA GLN A 167 -3.35 -0.84 -20.29
C GLN A 167 -4.85 -1.16 -20.34
N PRO A 168 -5.42 -1.67 -21.47
CA PRO A 168 -6.84 -2.01 -21.53
C PRO A 168 -7.22 -3.10 -20.50
N ILE A 169 -6.34 -4.08 -20.27
CA ILE A 169 -6.56 -5.16 -19.31
C ILE A 169 -6.57 -4.62 -17.88
N ILE A 170 -5.58 -3.79 -17.55
CA ILE A 170 -5.45 -3.14 -16.23
C ILE A 170 -6.68 -2.27 -15.96
N ASN A 171 -7.03 -1.41 -16.91
CA ASN A 171 -8.19 -0.52 -16.80
C ASN A 171 -9.49 -1.32 -16.64
N HIS A 172 -9.65 -2.41 -17.40
CA HIS A 172 -10.83 -3.26 -17.30
C HIS A 172 -11.02 -3.81 -15.88
N PHE A 173 -10.00 -4.45 -15.28
CA PHE A 173 -10.09 -5.01 -13.93
C PHE A 173 -10.11 -3.96 -12.82
N ASN A 174 -9.63 -2.75 -13.09
CA ASN A 174 -9.80 -1.62 -12.18
C ASN A 174 -11.27 -1.19 -12.05
N HIS A 175 -12.08 -1.32 -13.10
CA HIS A 175 -13.51 -0.98 -13.09
C HIS A 175 -14.41 -2.19 -12.84
N GLN A 176 -14.05 -3.36 -13.34
CA GLN A 176 -14.85 -4.59 -13.31
C GLN A 176 -14.01 -5.76 -12.72
N PRO A 177 -13.78 -5.80 -11.40
CA PRO A 177 -12.97 -6.85 -10.78
C PRO A 177 -13.62 -8.23 -10.85
N ASP A 178 -14.95 -8.29 -10.96
CA ASP A 178 -15.75 -9.49 -11.10
C ASP A 178 -15.71 -10.11 -12.50
N SER A 179 -15.17 -9.40 -13.49
CA SER A 179 -15.13 -9.84 -14.88
C SER A 179 -14.58 -11.27 -15.03
N LYS A 180 -15.26 -12.08 -15.83
CA LYS A 180 -14.86 -13.44 -16.19
C LYS A 180 -14.01 -13.50 -17.46
N GLN A 181 -13.69 -12.36 -18.09
CA GLN A 181 -12.85 -12.33 -19.29
C GLN A 181 -11.51 -13.02 -19.05
N THR A 182 -11.12 -13.78 -20.08
CA THR A 182 -9.89 -14.59 -20.09
C THR A 182 -8.76 -13.82 -20.78
N LEU A 183 -7.52 -14.29 -20.61
CA LEU A 183 -6.38 -13.75 -21.33
C LEU A 183 -6.54 -13.89 -22.87
N GLN A 184 -7.29 -14.91 -23.33
CA GLN A 184 -7.57 -15.14 -24.73
C GLN A 184 -8.51 -14.07 -25.29
N ASP A 185 -9.51 -13.64 -24.51
CA ASP A 185 -10.43 -12.59 -24.93
C ASP A 185 -9.68 -11.25 -25.08
N PHE A 186 -8.85 -10.92 -24.11
CA PHE A 186 -7.99 -9.72 -24.21
C PHE A 186 -7.00 -9.81 -25.37
N ALA A 187 -6.43 -10.97 -25.64
CA ALA A 187 -5.50 -11.15 -26.75
C ALA A 187 -6.14 -10.74 -28.10
N LYS A 188 -7.40 -11.13 -28.31
CA LYS A 188 -8.18 -10.71 -29.49
C LYS A 188 -8.41 -9.20 -29.50
N GLN A 189 -8.76 -8.59 -28.35
CA GLN A 189 -9.06 -7.16 -28.24
C GLN A 189 -7.83 -6.27 -28.54
N VAL A 190 -6.66 -6.69 -28.06
CA VAL A 190 -5.41 -5.87 -28.19
C VAL A 190 -4.53 -6.27 -29.37
N GLY A 191 -5.00 -7.19 -30.23
CA GLY A 191 -4.24 -7.62 -31.41
C GLY A 191 -2.93 -8.35 -31.08
N ALA A 192 -2.90 -9.13 -29.99
CA ALA A 192 -1.73 -9.87 -29.54
C ALA A 192 -2.05 -11.37 -29.35
N SER A 193 -1.01 -12.23 -29.31
CA SER A 193 -1.20 -13.61 -28.92
C SER A 193 -1.26 -13.75 -27.39
N THR A 194 -1.99 -14.79 -26.88
CA THR A 194 -2.00 -15.14 -25.45
C THR A 194 -0.57 -15.36 -24.89
N ARG A 195 0.32 -15.97 -25.71
CA ARG A 195 1.73 -16.16 -25.35
C ARG A 195 2.44 -14.80 -25.14
N THR A 196 2.18 -13.84 -26.01
CA THR A 196 2.74 -12.49 -25.88
C THR A 196 2.26 -11.81 -24.61
N LEU A 197 0.94 -11.84 -24.35
CA LEU A 197 0.39 -11.25 -23.13
C LEU A 197 0.90 -11.95 -21.87
N HIS A 198 0.96 -13.28 -21.85
CA HIS A 198 1.52 -14.02 -20.73
C HIS A 198 2.97 -13.58 -20.42
N ARG A 199 3.83 -13.47 -21.45
CA ARG A 199 5.22 -12.99 -21.29
C ARG A 199 5.27 -11.56 -20.76
N LEU A 200 4.37 -10.69 -21.18
CA LEU A 200 4.27 -9.33 -20.67
C LEU A 200 3.85 -9.30 -19.20
N PHE A 201 2.86 -10.12 -18.79
CA PHE A 201 2.48 -10.24 -17.38
C PHE A 201 3.65 -10.70 -16.52
N VAL A 202 4.37 -11.75 -16.92
CA VAL A 202 5.55 -12.24 -16.19
C VAL A 202 6.65 -11.18 -16.14
N ARG A 203 6.90 -10.48 -17.24
CA ARG A 203 7.93 -9.44 -17.31
C ARG A 203 7.65 -8.23 -16.42
N HIS A 204 6.40 -7.75 -16.41
CA HIS A 204 6.03 -6.49 -15.73
C HIS A 204 5.53 -6.71 -14.29
N PHE A 205 4.92 -7.86 -14.00
CA PHE A 205 4.32 -8.14 -12.70
C PHE A 205 4.99 -9.29 -11.95
N ALA A 206 5.99 -9.96 -12.54
CA ALA A 206 6.62 -11.16 -12.02
C ALA A 206 5.63 -12.32 -11.74
N MET A 207 4.44 -12.29 -12.36
CA MET A 207 3.41 -13.32 -12.19
C MET A 207 2.53 -13.47 -13.43
N GLY A 208 1.79 -14.60 -13.51
CA GLY A 208 0.81 -14.83 -14.56
C GLY A 208 -0.49 -14.03 -14.39
N PHE A 209 -1.27 -13.91 -15.47
CA PHE A 209 -2.53 -13.15 -15.50
C PHE A 209 -3.52 -13.53 -14.38
N ASN A 210 -3.72 -14.83 -14.12
CA ASN A 210 -4.68 -15.27 -13.10
C ASN A 210 -4.23 -14.88 -11.67
N GLN A 211 -2.94 -14.95 -11.37
CA GLN A 211 -2.39 -14.50 -10.09
C GLN A 211 -2.52 -12.98 -9.96
N TRP A 212 -2.22 -12.24 -11.04
CA TRP A 212 -2.39 -10.79 -11.07
C TRP A 212 -3.86 -10.39 -10.87
N LYS A 213 -4.79 -11.03 -11.59
CA LYS A 213 -6.24 -10.81 -11.43
C LYS A 213 -6.68 -11.05 -9.98
N GLN A 214 -6.22 -12.13 -9.37
CA GLN A 214 -6.53 -12.43 -7.97
C GLN A 214 -5.96 -11.37 -7.04
N ARG A 215 -4.72 -10.91 -7.27
CA ARG A 215 -4.10 -9.83 -6.49
C ARG A 215 -4.93 -8.54 -6.56
N ILE A 216 -5.35 -8.11 -7.74
CA ILE A 216 -6.21 -6.93 -7.92
C ILE A 216 -7.52 -7.07 -7.12
N ARG A 217 -8.16 -8.25 -7.17
CA ARG A 217 -9.37 -8.51 -6.39
C ARG A 217 -9.14 -8.38 -4.89
N ILE A 218 -8.05 -8.92 -4.37
CA ILE A 218 -7.70 -8.79 -2.94
C ILE A 218 -7.39 -7.34 -2.56
N MET A 219 -6.68 -6.59 -3.40
CA MET A 219 -6.45 -5.16 -3.15
C MET A 219 -7.76 -4.37 -3.05
N LYS A 220 -8.73 -4.67 -3.91
CA LYS A 220 -10.07 -4.06 -3.83
C LYS A 220 -10.88 -4.55 -2.62
N ALA A 221 -10.68 -5.80 -2.21
CA ALA A 221 -11.32 -6.33 -1.00
C ALA A 221 -10.96 -5.52 0.25
N LEU A 222 -9.73 -5.02 0.34
CA LEU A 222 -9.28 -4.21 1.49
C LEU A 222 -10.18 -2.99 1.70
N ALA A 223 -10.46 -2.23 0.64
CA ALA A 223 -11.33 -1.06 0.69
C ALA A 223 -12.81 -1.42 1.00
N LEU A 224 -13.28 -2.57 0.51
CA LEU A 224 -14.65 -3.04 0.79
C LEU A 224 -14.81 -3.55 2.23
N LEU A 225 -13.75 -4.15 2.79
CA LEU A 225 -13.74 -4.61 4.18
C LEU A 225 -13.83 -3.44 5.18
N GLU A 226 -13.34 -2.26 4.82
CA GLU A 226 -13.45 -1.04 5.62
C GLU A 226 -14.88 -0.47 5.66
N GLN A 227 -15.75 -0.88 4.73
CA GLN A 227 -17.14 -0.41 4.62
C GLN A 227 -18.12 -1.29 5.43
N ASP A 228 -17.64 -2.21 6.26
CA ASP A 228 -18.44 -3.17 7.04
C ASP A 228 -19.43 -4.03 6.23
N LEU A 229 -19.19 -4.16 4.93
CA LEU A 229 -20.00 -5.02 4.07
C LEU A 229 -19.90 -6.50 4.47
N PRO A 230 -20.97 -7.29 4.36
CA PRO A 230 -20.92 -8.72 4.60
C PRO A 230 -19.87 -9.40 3.70
N ILE A 231 -19.14 -10.38 4.25
CA ILE A 231 -18.09 -11.11 3.50
C ILE A 231 -18.65 -11.72 2.21
N LYS A 232 -19.90 -12.21 2.26
CA LYS A 232 -20.63 -12.76 1.11
C LYS A 232 -20.77 -11.72 -0.02
N ASP A 233 -21.15 -10.50 0.33
CA ASP A 233 -21.36 -9.44 -0.65
C ASP A 233 -20.04 -8.97 -1.27
N ILE A 234 -18.99 -8.91 -0.46
CA ILE A 234 -17.62 -8.62 -0.94
C ILE A 234 -17.16 -9.71 -1.92
N ALA A 235 -17.35 -11.00 -1.59
CA ALA A 235 -16.99 -12.10 -2.46
C ALA A 235 -17.71 -12.02 -3.80
N ALA A 236 -19.02 -11.77 -3.78
CA ALA A 236 -19.85 -11.61 -4.98
C ALA A 236 -19.38 -10.40 -5.83
N THR A 237 -19.20 -9.23 -5.21
CA THR A 237 -18.74 -8.00 -5.89
C THR A 237 -17.38 -8.18 -6.57
N LEU A 238 -16.52 -9.04 -6.01
CA LEU A 238 -15.19 -9.32 -6.57
C LEU A 238 -15.18 -10.51 -7.54
N GLY A 239 -16.35 -11.12 -7.81
CA GLY A 239 -16.52 -12.22 -8.77
C GLY A 239 -15.91 -13.54 -8.30
N TYR A 240 -15.99 -13.83 -7.00
CA TYR A 240 -15.73 -15.16 -6.45
C TYR A 240 -17.01 -16.01 -6.49
N ASP A 241 -16.87 -17.30 -6.81
CA ASP A 241 -18.01 -18.21 -6.93
C ASP A 241 -18.58 -18.62 -5.54
N SER A 242 -17.82 -18.39 -4.45
CA SER A 242 -18.26 -18.64 -3.08
C SER A 242 -17.46 -17.82 -2.07
N ASP A 243 -18.05 -17.61 -0.88
CA ASP A 243 -17.38 -17.00 0.27
C ASP A 243 -16.08 -17.74 0.64
N SER A 244 -16.15 -19.09 0.60
CA SER A 244 -15.02 -19.96 0.94
C SER A 244 -13.84 -19.75 -0.01
N SER A 245 -14.08 -19.59 -1.30
CA SER A 245 -13.04 -19.31 -2.29
C SER A 245 -12.41 -17.94 -2.09
N PHE A 246 -13.20 -16.92 -1.75
CA PHE A 246 -12.70 -15.59 -1.39
C PHE A 246 -11.88 -15.65 -0.11
N ILE A 247 -12.39 -16.28 0.97
CA ILE A 247 -11.69 -16.38 2.26
C ILE A 247 -10.33 -17.07 2.10
N ALA A 248 -10.28 -18.17 1.33
CA ALA A 248 -9.04 -18.88 1.06
C ALA A 248 -8.03 -18.00 0.29
N ALA A 249 -8.49 -17.33 -0.77
CA ALA A 249 -7.65 -16.43 -1.57
C ALA A 249 -7.14 -15.24 -0.76
N PHE A 250 -7.98 -14.63 0.06
CA PHE A 250 -7.62 -13.53 0.94
C PHE A 250 -6.59 -13.97 1.98
N LYS A 251 -6.83 -15.10 2.68
CA LYS A 251 -5.90 -15.65 3.68
C LYS A 251 -4.54 -15.98 3.07
N GLN A 252 -4.52 -16.53 1.85
CA GLN A 252 -3.27 -16.84 1.15
C GLN A 252 -2.41 -15.61 0.91
N GLN A 253 -3.03 -14.47 0.56
CA GLN A 253 -2.29 -13.22 0.24
C GLN A 253 -2.04 -12.35 1.47
N MET A 254 -2.97 -12.32 2.44
CA MET A 254 -2.92 -11.43 3.59
C MET A 254 -2.44 -12.12 4.88
N GLY A 255 -2.24 -13.45 4.86
CA GLY A 255 -1.82 -14.24 6.02
C GLY A 255 -2.92 -14.55 7.03
N GLN A 256 -4.08 -13.86 6.96
CA GLN A 256 -5.21 -14.02 7.88
C GLN A 256 -6.56 -13.92 7.13
N PRO A 257 -7.65 -14.51 7.69
CA PRO A 257 -8.97 -14.44 7.07
C PRO A 257 -9.55 -13.00 7.06
N PRO A 258 -10.49 -12.67 6.13
CA PRO A 258 -11.08 -11.34 6.02
C PRO A 258 -11.77 -10.85 7.31
N LYS A 259 -12.43 -11.75 8.04
CA LYS A 259 -13.11 -11.42 9.30
C LYS A 259 -12.12 -10.99 10.39
N GLN A 260 -11.01 -11.71 10.52
CA GLN A 260 -9.95 -11.37 11.46
C GLN A 260 -9.24 -10.08 11.06
N TYR A 261 -9.01 -9.88 9.76
CA TYR A 261 -8.47 -8.64 9.20
C TYR A 261 -9.32 -7.44 9.61
N ARG A 262 -10.65 -7.52 9.48
CA ARG A 262 -11.61 -6.44 9.84
C ARG A 262 -11.58 -6.11 11.32
N GLN A 263 -11.41 -7.09 12.21
CA GLN A 263 -11.40 -6.87 13.67
C GLN A 263 -10.15 -6.12 14.17
N HIS A 264 -9.06 -6.17 13.42
CA HIS A 264 -7.78 -5.51 13.76
C HIS A 264 -7.64 -4.11 13.11
N ASN A 265 -8.61 -3.70 12.32
CA ASN A 265 -8.68 -2.41 11.63
C ASN A 265 -9.87 -1.58 12.10
#